data_634f29855d70b28e84a83551fbc499bc
#
_entry.id   634f29855d70b28e84a83551fbc499bc
#
_cell.length_a   1.000
_cell.length_b   1.000
_cell.length_c   1.000
_cell.angle_alpha   90.00
_cell.angle_beta   90.00
_cell.angle_gamma   90.00
#
_symmetry.space_group_name_H-M   'P 1'
#
loop_
_entity.id
_entity.type
_entity.pdbx_description
1 polymer ?
#
loop_
_entity_poly.entity_id
_entity_poly.type
_entity_poly.pdbx_seq_one_letter_code
_entity_poly.pdbx_strand_id
1 'polypeptide(L)'
;MPNYSKGDVLLVRYPFTDLSGVKVRPAVVVHAPHPSQDSLIIPLTSRLTSLLPGEFLLKDWEKAGLNVPTAVKRGIYTFHPSLIARIVGRLSAQDAQSLEKSLRTWLGL
;
A
#
# COMPACT_ATOMS: atom_id res chain seq x y z
N MET A 1 -0.51 -19.80 -6.97
CA MET A 1 -1.35 -18.83 -6.24
C MET A 1 -0.47 -17.77 -5.61
N PRO A 2 -0.83 -16.49 -5.68
CA PRO A 2 -0.11 -15.47 -4.94
C PRO A 2 -0.16 -15.71 -3.45
N ASN A 3 0.92 -15.32 -2.76
CA ASN A 3 1.02 -15.49 -1.31
C ASN A 3 0.38 -14.35 -0.52
N TYR A 4 -0.20 -13.39 -1.21
CA TYR A 4 -0.74 -12.18 -0.59
C TYR A 4 -2.18 -11.96 -1.04
N SER A 5 -2.90 -11.14 -0.27
CA SER A 5 -4.32 -10.89 -0.48
C SER A 5 -4.64 -9.42 -0.34
N LYS A 6 -5.83 -9.03 -0.80
CA LYS A 6 -6.34 -7.66 -0.60
C LYS A 6 -6.25 -7.28 0.88
N GLY A 7 -5.69 -6.12 1.16
CA GLY A 7 -5.51 -5.63 2.51
C GLY A 7 -4.16 -5.97 3.14
N ASP A 8 -3.37 -6.82 2.50
CA ASP A 8 -2.04 -7.11 3.00
C ASP A 8 -1.13 -5.90 2.78
N VAL A 9 -0.24 -5.69 3.75
CA VAL A 9 0.79 -4.65 3.67
C VAL A 9 2.09 -5.31 3.23
N LEU A 10 2.64 -4.80 2.14
CA LEU A 10 3.84 -5.33 1.50
C LEU A 10 4.97 -4.33 1.59
N LEU A 11 6.20 -4.84 1.57
CA LEU A 11 7.36 -4.03 1.22
C LEU A 11 7.66 -4.27 -0.25
N VAL A 12 7.72 -3.20 -1.01
CA VAL A 12 7.88 -3.24 -2.46
C VAL A 12 9.17 -2.53 -2.85
N ARG A 13 9.89 -3.11 -3.81
CA ARG A 13 11.09 -2.50 -4.36
C ARG A 13 10.70 -1.56 -5.49
N TYR A 14 10.84 -0.26 -5.25
CA TYR A 14 10.57 0.74 -6.29
C TYR A 14 11.83 0.92 -7.14
N PRO A 15 11.75 0.67 -8.44
CA PRO A 15 12.85 1.00 -9.34
C PRO A 15 12.81 2.49 -9.61
N PHE A 16 13.70 3.24 -8.98
CA PHE A 16 13.79 4.68 -9.20
C PHE A 16 14.70 4.98 -10.37
N THR A 17 14.44 6.12 -11.01
CA THR A 17 15.22 6.57 -12.16
C THR A 17 16.55 7.19 -11.74
N ASP A 18 16.75 7.51 -10.46
CA ASP A 18 18.02 8.03 -10.00
C ASP A 18 19.04 6.89 -9.86
N LEU A 19 20.30 7.27 -9.77
CA LEU A 19 21.40 6.30 -9.72
C LEU A 19 21.61 5.72 -8.32
N SER A 20 20.78 6.06 -7.36
CA SER A 20 20.95 5.59 -5.99
C SER A 20 20.43 4.16 -5.77
N GLY A 21 19.82 3.56 -6.77
CA GLY A 21 19.37 2.17 -6.71
C GLY A 21 17.90 2.01 -6.37
N VAL A 22 17.57 0.87 -5.76
CA VAL A 22 16.20 0.48 -5.47
C VAL A 22 15.88 0.80 -4.03
N LYS A 23 14.78 1.51 -3.80
CA LYS A 23 14.26 1.77 -2.45
C LYS A 23 13.12 0.83 -2.15
N VAL A 24 13.05 0.40 -0.89
CA VAL A 24 11.96 -0.44 -0.40
C VAL A 24 10.96 0.43 0.35
N ARG A 25 9.68 0.35 -0.03
CA ARG A 25 8.63 1.16 0.56
C ARG A 25 7.41 0.30 0.87
N PRO A 26 6.66 0.64 1.92
CA PRO A 26 5.42 -0.08 2.21
C PRO A 26 4.30 0.33 1.25
N ALA A 27 3.43 -0.62 0.98
CA ALA A 27 2.25 -0.42 0.16
C ALA A 27 1.19 -1.42 0.58
N VAL A 28 -0.06 -1.16 0.23
CA VAL A 28 -1.16 -2.06 0.55
C VAL A 28 -1.80 -2.59 -0.73
N VAL A 29 -2.12 -3.87 -0.73
CA VAL A 29 -2.78 -4.55 -1.86
C VAL A 29 -4.25 -4.17 -1.88
N VAL A 30 -4.75 -3.72 -3.03
CA VAL A 30 -6.13 -3.22 -3.15
C VAL A 30 -6.99 -4.02 -4.13
N HIS A 31 -6.53 -5.19 -4.55
CA HIS A 31 -7.26 -6.03 -5.49
C HIS A 31 -7.15 -7.49 -5.08
N ALA A 32 -7.90 -8.35 -5.77
CA ALA A 32 -7.74 -9.80 -5.64
C ALA A 32 -6.56 -10.24 -6.52
N PRO A 33 -5.43 -10.66 -5.94
CA PRO A 33 -4.25 -11.00 -6.74
C PRO A 33 -4.50 -12.20 -7.67
N HIS A 34 -3.86 -12.14 -8.83
CA HIS A 34 -3.89 -13.24 -9.80
C HIS A 34 -2.46 -13.54 -10.26
N PRO A 35 -2.07 -14.83 -10.39
CA PRO A 35 -0.68 -15.18 -10.71
C PRO A 35 -0.17 -14.62 -12.04
N SER A 36 -1.05 -14.39 -12.99
CA SER A 36 -0.66 -13.94 -14.33
C SER A 36 -0.77 -12.44 -14.53
N GLN A 37 -1.06 -11.68 -13.47
CA GLN A 37 -1.27 -10.24 -13.57
C GLN A 37 -0.42 -9.46 -12.58
N ASP A 38 -0.12 -8.22 -12.95
CA ASP A 38 0.54 -7.30 -12.03
C ASP A 38 -0.35 -7.00 -10.83
N SER A 39 0.28 -6.65 -9.73
CA SER A 39 -0.42 -6.28 -8.51
C SER A 39 -0.82 -4.81 -8.54
N LEU A 40 -2.01 -4.53 -8.01
CA LEU A 40 -2.47 -3.16 -7.80
C LEU A 40 -2.25 -2.81 -6.34
N ILE A 41 -1.51 -1.74 -6.11
CA ILE A 41 -1.16 -1.32 -4.76
C ILE A 41 -1.38 0.18 -4.59
N ILE A 42 -1.58 0.58 -3.33
CA ILE A 42 -1.59 1.98 -2.92
C ILE A 42 -0.37 2.20 -2.03
N PRO A 43 0.42 3.26 -2.28
CA PRO A 43 1.60 3.51 -1.48
C PRO A 43 1.24 4.00 -0.08
N LEU A 44 2.08 3.64 0.87
CA LEU A 44 2.02 4.13 2.24
C LEU A 44 3.24 5.02 2.49
N THR A 45 3.10 5.97 3.41
CA THR A 45 4.18 6.93 3.68
C THR A 45 4.27 7.22 5.17
N SER A 46 5.50 7.43 5.64
CA SER A 46 5.72 7.93 7.00
C SER A 46 5.71 9.47 7.06
N ARG A 47 5.57 10.13 5.92
CA ARG A 47 5.44 11.58 5.88
C ARG A 47 3.98 11.94 6.16
N LEU A 48 3.72 12.51 7.34
CA LEU A 48 2.37 12.73 7.83
C LEU A 48 1.88 14.16 7.69
N THR A 49 2.72 15.06 7.18
CA THR A 49 2.37 16.46 6.98
C THR A 49 1.78 16.69 5.60
N SER A 50 0.86 17.64 5.51
CA SER A 50 0.27 18.05 4.22
C SER A 50 -0.46 16.93 3.50
N LEU A 51 -1.22 16.13 4.25
CA LEU A 51 -2.03 15.07 3.65
C LEU A 51 -3.12 15.69 2.78
N LEU A 52 -3.31 15.11 1.61
CA LEU A 52 -4.34 15.53 0.66
C LEU A 52 -5.69 14.89 0.99
N PRO A 53 -6.80 15.40 0.43
CA PRO A 53 -8.11 14.82 0.70
C PRO A 53 -8.15 13.31 0.39
N GLY A 54 -8.67 12.55 1.35
CA GLY A 54 -8.74 11.09 1.26
C GLY A 54 -7.51 10.38 1.78
N GLU A 55 -6.37 11.06 1.88
CA GLU A 55 -5.20 10.50 2.54
C GLU A 55 -5.43 10.52 4.05
N PHE A 56 -5.02 9.46 4.72
CA PHE A 56 -5.28 9.37 6.16
C PHE A 56 -4.21 8.55 6.88
N LEU A 57 -4.06 8.87 8.17
CA LEU A 57 -3.16 8.13 9.05
C LEU A 57 -3.83 6.81 9.44
N LEU A 58 -3.10 5.71 9.30
CA LEU A 58 -3.58 4.41 9.76
C LEU A 58 -3.74 4.45 11.28
N LYS A 59 -4.87 3.98 11.79
CA LYS A 59 -5.08 3.89 13.23
C LYS A 59 -4.30 2.73 13.82
N ASP A 60 -4.25 1.63 13.10
CA ASP A 60 -3.65 0.38 13.58
C ASP A 60 -2.39 0.05 12.80
N TRP A 61 -1.52 1.04 12.61
CA TRP A 61 -0.30 0.83 11.84
C TRP A 61 0.61 -0.22 12.47
N GLU A 62 0.63 -0.34 13.80
CA GLU A 62 1.43 -1.35 14.47
C GLU A 62 0.91 -2.76 14.15
N LYS A 63 -0.41 -2.94 14.15
CA LYS A 63 -1.03 -4.23 13.80
C LYS A 63 -0.79 -4.58 12.35
N ALA A 64 -0.57 -3.59 11.51
CA ALA A 64 -0.28 -3.80 10.10
C ALA A 64 1.18 -4.16 9.86
N GLY A 65 1.98 -4.28 10.90
CA GLY A 65 3.38 -4.68 10.79
C GLY A 65 4.34 -3.55 10.51
N LEU A 66 3.90 -2.31 10.70
CA LEU A 66 4.73 -1.13 10.46
C LEU A 66 5.42 -0.67 11.74
N ASN A 67 6.57 -0.02 11.59
CA ASN A 67 7.41 0.37 12.73
C ASN A 67 7.20 1.80 13.17
N VAL A 68 6.55 2.61 12.37
CA VAL A 68 6.32 4.03 12.63
C VAL A 68 4.91 4.40 12.18
N PRO A 69 4.36 5.51 12.70
CA PRO A 69 3.09 6.02 12.18
C PRO A 69 3.15 6.22 10.68
N THR A 70 2.12 5.73 10.01
CA THR A 70 2.12 5.64 8.53
C THR A 70 0.76 6.06 8.01
N ALA A 71 0.75 6.77 6.90
CA ALA A 71 -0.46 7.24 6.23
C ALA A 71 -0.62 6.59 4.86
N VAL A 72 -1.87 6.50 4.42
CA VAL A 72 -2.21 6.11 3.06
C VAL A 72 -2.00 7.30 2.15
N LYS A 73 -1.27 7.11 1.06
CA LYS A 73 -1.03 8.15 0.07
C LYS A 73 -1.89 7.89 -1.16
N ARG A 74 -2.42 8.97 -1.75
CA ARG A 74 -3.24 8.82 -2.96
C ARG A 74 -2.40 8.31 -4.13
N GLY A 75 -2.94 7.32 -4.83
CA GLY A 75 -2.32 6.75 -6.01
C GLY A 75 -2.57 5.27 -6.10
N ILE A 76 -2.77 4.77 -7.30
CA ILE A 76 -2.87 3.34 -7.56
C ILE A 76 -1.78 3.00 -8.55
N TYR A 77 -0.94 2.05 -8.18
CA TYR A 77 0.18 1.64 -9.02
C TYR A 77 0.10 0.16 -9.33
N THR A 78 0.56 -0.20 -10.52
CA THR A 78 0.73 -1.60 -10.88
C THR A 78 2.18 -1.98 -10.71
N PHE A 79 2.42 -3.16 -10.13
CA PHE A 79 3.75 -3.68 -9.92
C PHE A 79 3.82 -5.14 -10.33
N HIS A 80 4.92 -5.51 -10.98
CA HIS A 80 5.20 -6.91 -11.21
C HIS A 80 5.44 -7.60 -9.86
N PRO A 81 4.89 -8.81 -9.64
CA PRO A 81 5.08 -9.49 -8.36
C PRO A 81 6.52 -9.69 -7.93
N SER A 82 7.46 -9.74 -8.89
CA SER A 82 8.88 -9.87 -8.56
C SER A 82 9.44 -8.68 -7.77
N LEU A 83 8.74 -7.55 -7.76
CA LEU A 83 9.16 -6.37 -7.00
C LEU A 83 8.71 -6.41 -5.55
N ILE A 84 7.92 -7.39 -5.16
CA ILE A 84 7.46 -7.55 -3.78
C ILE A 84 8.58 -8.21 -2.97
N ALA A 85 9.09 -7.48 -1.98
CA ALA A 85 10.16 -7.99 -1.14
C ALA A 85 9.60 -8.96 -0.09
N ARG A 86 8.51 -8.56 0.59
CA ARG A 86 7.86 -9.43 1.57
C ARG A 86 6.53 -8.85 2.00
N ILE A 87 5.72 -9.68 2.65
CA ILE A 87 4.50 -9.27 3.35
C ILE A 87 4.89 -8.95 4.78
N VAL A 88 4.51 -7.76 5.27
CA VAL A 88 4.85 -7.35 6.63
C VAL A 88 3.66 -7.41 7.58
N GLY A 89 2.44 -7.41 7.07
CA GLY A 89 1.25 -7.47 7.90
C GLY A 89 -0.01 -7.27 7.10
N ARG A 90 -1.06 -6.81 7.77
CA ARG A 90 -2.37 -6.66 7.18
C ARG A 90 -3.08 -5.48 7.83
N LEU A 91 -3.83 -4.71 7.04
CA LEU A 91 -4.65 -3.63 7.59
C LEU A 91 -5.71 -4.19 8.53
N SER A 92 -5.99 -3.44 9.61
CA SER A 92 -7.15 -3.75 10.44
C SER A 92 -8.43 -3.54 9.64
N ALA A 93 -9.53 -4.12 10.11
CA ALA A 93 -10.82 -3.95 9.47
C ALA A 93 -11.21 -2.46 9.37
N GLN A 94 -10.90 -1.68 10.41
CA GLN A 94 -11.21 -0.26 10.43
C GLN A 94 -10.40 0.51 9.38
N ASP A 95 -9.10 0.25 9.29
CA ASP A 95 -8.26 0.91 8.30
C ASP A 95 -8.62 0.47 6.89
N ALA A 96 -8.99 -0.80 6.71
CA ALA A 96 -9.45 -1.29 5.41
C ALA A 96 -10.73 -0.59 4.95
N GLN A 97 -11.67 -0.35 5.88
CA GLN A 97 -12.89 0.39 5.56
C GLN A 97 -12.58 1.84 5.17
N SER A 98 -11.68 2.48 5.89
CA SER A 98 -11.27 3.86 5.57
C SER A 98 -10.63 3.92 4.19
N LEU A 99 -9.80 2.95 3.86
CA LEU A 99 -9.18 2.87 2.54
C LEU A 99 -10.21 2.68 1.44
N GLU A 100 -11.18 1.80 1.65
CA GLU A 100 -12.23 1.58 0.67
C GLU A 100 -13.01 2.87 0.41
N LYS A 101 -13.32 3.62 1.47
CA LYS A 101 -14.00 4.89 1.33
C LYS A 101 -13.17 5.88 0.49
N SER A 102 -11.88 5.96 0.74
CA SER A 102 -10.99 6.82 -0.04
C SER A 102 -10.93 6.40 -1.50
N LEU A 103 -10.84 5.10 -1.76
CA LEU A 103 -10.82 4.58 -3.13
C LEU A 103 -12.09 4.93 -3.88
N ARG A 104 -13.25 4.79 -3.25
CA ARG A 104 -14.52 5.14 -3.89
C ARG A 104 -14.56 6.61 -4.24
N THR A 105 -14.08 7.45 -3.34
CA THR A 105 -14.02 8.90 -3.59
C THR A 105 -13.06 9.23 -4.73
N TRP A 106 -11.86 8.69 -4.67
CA TRP A 106 -10.83 8.98 -5.67
C TRP A 106 -11.19 8.46 -7.06
N LEU A 107 -11.89 7.35 -7.13
CA LEU A 107 -12.26 6.72 -8.40
C LEU A 107 -13.65 7.11 -8.88
N GLY A 108 -14.39 7.88 -8.09
CA GLY A 108 -15.73 8.31 -8.49
C GLY A 108 -16.77 7.19 -8.46
N LEU A 109 -16.59 6.23 -7.59
CA LEU A 109 -17.51 5.08 -7.50
C LEU A 109 -18.70 5.37 -6.60
#